data_a1f3f87ffc0efe0cf059f623f9f2e5b2
#
_entry.id   a1f3f87ffc0efe0cf059f623f9f2e5b2
#
_cell.length_a   1.000
_cell.length_b   1.000
_cell.length_c   1.000
_cell.angle_alpha   90.00
_cell.angle_beta   90.00
_cell.angle_gamma   90.00
#
_symmetry.space_group_name_H-M   'P 1'
#
loop_
_entity.id
_entity.type
_entity.pdbx_description
1 polymer ?
#
loop_
_entity_poly.entity_id
_entity_poly.type
_entity_poly.pdbx_seq_one_letter_code
_entity_poly.pdbx_strand_id
1 'polypeptide(L)'
;MIRLFAALAVPDEIGKRLASCQTGLAGARWHGAEALHITLRFFGEVAETTAEDLDLELAKVAARTADKPLDLRLSGVGAFSEAGRFKAVWAGLGANEALQVLAARCETAARRSGLEPDKRKYTPHVTLAYLKGSDPAAVTTWLADHALLRTEVFSPRQFGLYSSWRTPEGSRYTLERVYRF
;
A
#
# COMPACT_ATOMS: atom_id res chain seq x y z
N MET A 1 -21.27 6.78 -3.45
CA MET A 1 -20.19 5.76 -3.56
C MET A 1 -18.93 6.30 -2.92
N ILE A 2 -18.19 5.47 -2.20
CA ILE A 2 -16.95 5.82 -1.50
C ILE A 2 -15.82 4.93 -2.02
N ARG A 3 -14.64 5.50 -2.26
CA ARG A 3 -13.48 4.77 -2.77
C ARG A 3 -12.66 4.23 -1.60
N LEU A 4 -12.60 2.90 -1.44
CA LEU A 4 -12.04 2.23 -0.27
C LEU A 4 -10.85 1.34 -0.61
N PHE A 5 -9.96 1.16 0.37
CA PHE A 5 -8.89 0.18 0.36
C PHE A 5 -8.51 -0.25 1.78
N ALA A 6 -8.02 -1.48 1.94
CA ALA A 6 -7.42 -1.96 3.18
C ALA A 6 -5.91 -1.85 3.11
N ALA A 7 -5.27 -1.38 4.18
CA ALA A 7 -3.82 -1.21 4.22
C ALA A 7 -3.23 -1.30 5.63
N LEU A 8 -1.93 -1.60 5.68
CA LEU A 8 -1.09 -1.45 6.85
C LEU A 8 -0.41 -0.07 6.78
N ALA A 9 -0.51 0.71 7.84
CA ALA A 9 0.24 1.95 7.97
C ALA A 9 1.74 1.66 8.13
N VAL A 10 2.58 2.49 7.52
CA VAL A 10 4.03 2.44 7.73
C VAL A 10 4.34 3.21 9.02
N PRO A 11 5.08 2.63 9.99
CA PRO A 11 5.49 3.34 11.20
C PRO A 11 6.34 4.58 10.89
N ASP A 12 6.23 5.62 11.72
CA ASP A 12 6.93 6.89 11.52
C ASP A 12 8.45 6.72 11.36
N GLU A 13 9.09 5.84 12.13
CA GLU A 13 10.53 5.57 12.02
C GLU A 13 10.91 4.99 10.66
N ILE A 14 10.09 4.11 10.12
CA ILE A 14 10.26 3.56 8.76
C ILE A 14 10.00 4.66 7.73
N GLY A 15 8.97 5.49 7.94
CA GLY A 15 8.66 6.65 7.09
C GLY A 15 9.83 7.64 7.01
N LYS A 16 10.47 7.97 8.12
CA LYS A 16 11.68 8.80 8.16
C LYS A 16 12.84 8.18 7.36
N ARG A 17 13.01 6.87 7.44
CA ARG A 17 14.01 6.16 6.63
C ARG A 17 13.72 6.26 5.14
N LEU A 18 12.45 6.14 4.75
CA LEU A 18 12.03 6.28 3.35
C LEU A 18 12.17 7.72 2.83
N ALA A 19 11.99 8.72 3.69
CA ALA A 19 12.13 10.12 3.31
C ALA A 19 13.52 10.44 2.73
N SER A 20 14.58 9.74 3.15
CA SER A 20 15.92 9.90 2.60
C SER A 20 16.04 9.51 1.12
N CYS A 21 15.12 8.70 0.61
CA CYS A 21 15.06 8.29 -0.80
C CYS A 21 14.14 9.19 -1.63
N GLN A 22 13.35 10.05 -0.99
CA GLN A 22 12.31 10.86 -1.64
C GLN A 22 12.89 12.14 -2.25
N THR A 23 13.85 12.00 -3.13
CA THR A 23 14.55 13.12 -3.81
C THR A 23 15.07 12.68 -5.17
N GLY A 24 15.55 13.63 -5.97
CA GLY A 24 16.33 13.36 -7.18
C GLY A 24 15.52 13.02 -8.44
N LEU A 25 14.19 13.05 -8.42
CA LEU A 25 13.36 12.79 -9.61
C LEU A 25 12.50 14.00 -9.96
N ALA A 26 12.80 14.64 -11.07
CA ALA A 26 11.93 15.66 -11.66
C ALA A 26 10.57 15.03 -12.05
N GLY A 27 9.47 15.73 -11.78
CA GLY A 27 8.12 15.24 -12.04
C GLY A 27 7.60 14.22 -11.02
N ALA A 28 8.39 13.89 -9.99
CA ALA A 28 7.93 13.04 -8.91
C ALA A 28 7.10 13.84 -7.89
N ARG A 29 5.92 13.31 -7.58
CA ARG A 29 5.12 13.77 -6.46
C ARG A 29 5.25 12.77 -5.31
N TRP A 30 6.13 13.11 -4.37
CA TRP A 30 6.43 12.28 -3.22
C TRP A 30 5.27 12.24 -2.23
N HIS A 31 5.06 11.07 -1.63
CA HIS A 31 4.08 10.89 -0.56
C HIS A 31 4.68 11.39 0.77
N GLY A 32 3.90 12.15 1.55
CA GLY A 32 4.24 12.44 2.93
C GLY A 32 4.21 11.18 3.80
N ALA A 33 4.86 11.23 4.95
CA ALA A 33 4.98 10.09 5.85
C ALA A 33 3.61 9.50 6.24
N GLU A 34 2.60 10.37 6.43
CA GLU A 34 1.22 10.01 6.78
C GLU A 34 0.47 9.26 5.67
N ALA A 35 0.95 9.35 4.43
CA ALA A 35 0.35 8.68 3.28
C ALA A 35 1.04 7.35 2.93
N LEU A 36 2.18 7.03 3.59
CA LEU A 36 2.92 5.80 3.34
C LEU A 36 2.19 4.60 3.94
N HIS A 37 1.86 3.62 3.09
CA HIS A 37 1.13 2.43 3.51
C HIS A 37 1.45 1.24 2.61
N ILE A 38 1.18 0.03 3.11
CA ILE A 38 1.21 -1.20 2.33
C ILE A 38 -0.24 -1.58 2.04
N THR A 39 -0.69 -1.41 0.80
CA THR A 39 -2.04 -1.82 0.42
C THR A 39 -2.18 -3.33 0.51
N LEU A 40 -3.24 -3.80 1.17
CA LEU A 40 -3.64 -5.21 1.22
C LEU A 40 -4.61 -5.53 0.08
N ARG A 41 -5.64 -4.69 -0.10
CA ARG A 41 -6.63 -4.81 -1.16
C ARG A 41 -7.26 -3.45 -1.46
N PHE A 42 -7.32 -3.10 -2.73
CA PHE A 42 -8.04 -1.93 -3.21
C PHE A 42 -9.46 -2.34 -3.65
N PHE A 43 -10.50 -1.81 -2.99
CA PHE A 43 -11.89 -2.19 -3.23
C PHE A 43 -12.56 -1.38 -4.35
N GLY A 44 -11.99 -0.22 -4.69
CA GLY A 44 -12.60 0.69 -5.67
C GLY A 44 -13.73 1.53 -5.06
N GLU A 45 -14.62 1.99 -5.92
CA GLU A 45 -15.80 2.75 -5.52
C GLU A 45 -16.93 1.79 -5.14
N VAL A 46 -17.37 1.84 -3.91
CA VAL A 46 -18.40 0.94 -3.35
C VAL A 46 -19.62 1.71 -2.86
N ALA A 47 -20.78 1.06 -2.87
CA ALA A 47 -21.98 1.57 -2.23
C ALA A 47 -21.84 1.50 -0.70
N GLU A 48 -22.62 2.30 0.03
CA GLU A 48 -22.58 2.35 1.49
C GLU A 48 -22.93 0.99 2.12
N THR A 49 -23.95 0.31 1.60
CA THR A 49 -24.32 -1.05 2.06
C THR A 49 -23.20 -2.06 1.86
N THR A 50 -22.50 -2.01 0.73
CA THR A 50 -21.33 -2.87 0.48
C THR A 50 -20.17 -2.52 1.41
N ALA A 51 -20.01 -1.25 1.78
CA ALA A 51 -18.99 -0.82 2.73
C ALA A 51 -19.27 -1.35 4.15
N GLU A 52 -20.53 -1.43 4.57
CA GLU A 52 -20.95 -2.03 5.83
C GLU A 52 -20.67 -3.53 5.86
N ASP A 53 -21.02 -4.26 4.80
CA ASP A 53 -20.72 -5.70 4.69
C ASP A 53 -19.20 -5.95 4.70
N LEU A 54 -18.44 -5.10 4.01
CA LEU A 54 -16.99 -5.18 3.94
C LEU A 54 -16.36 -4.94 5.33
N ASP A 55 -16.87 -3.98 6.11
CA ASP A 55 -16.42 -3.71 7.48
C ASP A 55 -16.56 -4.97 8.36
N LEU A 56 -17.72 -5.64 8.29
CA LEU A 56 -17.98 -6.88 9.04
C LEU A 56 -17.04 -8.02 8.60
N GLU A 57 -16.80 -8.19 7.30
CA GLU A 57 -15.90 -9.24 6.80
C GLU A 57 -14.44 -8.94 7.15
N LEU A 58 -13.99 -7.68 7.12
CA LEU A 58 -12.63 -7.29 7.52
C LEU A 58 -12.40 -7.47 9.03
N ALA A 59 -13.39 -7.25 9.87
CA ALA A 59 -13.31 -7.57 11.30
C ALA A 59 -13.05 -9.07 11.53
N LYS A 60 -13.69 -9.96 10.75
CA LYS A 60 -13.43 -11.41 10.79
C LYS A 60 -12.00 -11.75 10.31
N VAL A 61 -11.45 -11.00 9.35
CA VAL A 61 -10.06 -11.16 8.90
C VAL A 61 -9.10 -10.88 10.04
N ALA A 62 -9.28 -9.78 10.77
CA ALA A 62 -8.45 -9.44 11.92
C ALA A 62 -8.49 -10.52 13.00
N ALA A 63 -9.69 -10.94 13.39
CA ALA A 63 -9.87 -11.99 14.40
C ALA A 63 -9.15 -13.31 14.06
N ARG A 64 -9.03 -13.64 12.77
CA ARG A 64 -8.32 -14.84 12.29
C ARG A 64 -6.81 -14.64 12.11
N THR A 65 -6.31 -13.43 12.28
CA THR A 65 -4.90 -13.07 12.07
C THR A 65 -4.13 -12.97 13.39
N ALA A 66 -4.84 -12.90 14.53
CA ALA A 66 -4.31 -12.60 15.86
C ALA A 66 -3.13 -13.48 16.34
N ASP A 67 -2.97 -14.69 15.81
CA ASP A 67 -2.00 -15.66 16.31
C ASP A 67 -0.70 -15.74 15.48
N LYS A 68 -0.51 -14.88 14.49
CA LYS A 68 0.68 -14.92 13.63
C LYS A 68 1.44 -13.61 13.66
N PRO A 69 2.73 -13.61 14.02
CA PRO A 69 3.55 -12.41 13.93
C PRO A 69 3.67 -11.98 12.45
N LEU A 70 3.48 -10.68 12.21
CA LEU A 70 3.63 -10.08 10.91
C LEU A 70 4.89 -9.19 10.93
N ASP A 71 6.06 -9.84 10.85
CA ASP A 71 7.35 -9.14 10.84
C ASP A 71 7.70 -8.73 9.41
N LEU A 72 7.64 -7.44 9.14
CA LEU A 72 7.85 -6.86 7.83
C LEU A 72 9.15 -6.09 7.76
N ARG A 73 9.78 -6.09 6.59
CA ARG A 73 10.95 -5.27 6.28
C ARG A 73 10.83 -4.77 4.84
N LEU A 74 11.06 -3.48 4.64
CA LEU A 74 11.20 -2.96 3.30
C LEU A 74 12.59 -3.29 2.76
N SER A 75 12.65 -3.72 1.50
CA SER A 75 13.87 -4.16 0.84
C SER A 75 13.81 -3.87 -0.65
N GLY A 76 14.76 -3.09 -1.13
CA GLY A 76 14.85 -2.67 -2.52
C GLY A 76 13.78 -1.65 -2.91
N VAL A 77 13.92 -1.16 -4.13
CA VAL A 77 12.98 -0.24 -4.77
C VAL A 77 12.56 -0.77 -6.13
N GLY A 78 11.47 -0.26 -6.66
CA GLY A 78 11.01 -0.60 -8.00
C GLY A 78 10.13 0.49 -8.57
N ALA A 79 9.67 0.28 -9.79
CA ALA A 79 8.78 1.21 -10.46
C ALA A 79 7.64 0.46 -11.16
N PHE A 80 6.47 1.09 -11.21
CA PHE A 80 5.40 0.67 -12.10
C PHE A 80 5.45 1.48 -13.38
N SER A 81 5.24 0.80 -14.51
CA SER A 81 5.16 1.42 -15.83
C SER A 81 3.88 1.02 -16.54
N GLU A 82 3.39 1.91 -17.37
CA GLU A 82 2.25 1.71 -18.25
C GLU A 82 2.54 2.35 -19.61
N ALA A 83 2.30 1.62 -20.69
CA ALA A 83 2.58 2.06 -22.06
C ALA A 83 4.02 2.64 -22.21
N GLY A 84 5.02 1.97 -21.62
CA GLY A 84 6.43 2.37 -21.70
C GLY A 84 6.83 3.59 -20.85
N ARG A 85 5.92 4.11 -20.02
CA ARG A 85 6.18 5.28 -19.16
C ARG A 85 6.11 4.90 -17.69
N PHE A 86 7.09 5.31 -16.92
CA PHE A 86 7.06 5.16 -15.48
C PHE A 86 5.92 5.98 -14.87
N LYS A 87 5.15 5.36 -13.97
CA LYS A 87 3.99 5.96 -13.30
C LYS A 87 4.18 6.16 -11.80
N ALA A 88 4.95 5.28 -11.19
CA ALA A 88 5.23 5.35 -9.75
C ALA A 88 6.55 4.69 -9.43
N VAL A 89 7.20 5.15 -8.36
CA VAL A 89 8.31 4.45 -7.71
C VAL A 89 7.86 4.02 -6.31
N TRP A 90 8.38 2.89 -5.85
CA TRP A 90 7.96 2.25 -4.61
C TRP A 90 9.12 1.54 -3.91
N ALA A 91 8.99 1.38 -2.59
CA ALA A 91 9.83 0.48 -1.80
C ALA A 91 9.19 -0.90 -1.73
N GLY A 92 9.97 -1.94 -2.01
CA GLY A 92 9.51 -3.33 -1.97
C GLY A 92 9.49 -3.90 -0.56
N LEU A 93 8.85 -5.06 -0.43
CA LEU A 93 8.93 -5.87 0.79
C LEU A 93 9.62 -7.19 0.49
N GLY A 94 10.39 -7.67 1.46
CA GLY A 94 10.88 -9.04 1.45
C GLY A 94 9.73 -10.06 1.41
N ALA A 95 10.03 -11.28 0.95
CA ALA A 95 9.04 -12.34 0.94
C ALA A 95 8.49 -12.57 2.36
N ASN A 96 7.17 -12.53 2.51
CA ASN A 96 6.49 -12.71 3.79
C ASN A 96 5.17 -13.43 3.57
N GLU A 97 5.10 -14.69 4.00
CA GLU A 97 3.92 -15.54 3.83
C GLU A 97 2.72 -15.01 4.63
N ALA A 98 2.94 -14.53 5.86
CA ALA A 98 1.85 -14.01 6.69
C ALA A 98 1.18 -12.79 6.04
N LEU A 99 1.96 -11.91 5.39
CA LEU A 99 1.43 -10.77 4.63
C LEU A 99 0.63 -11.23 3.40
N GLN A 100 1.10 -12.24 2.67
CA GLN A 100 0.38 -12.82 1.53
C GLN A 100 -0.96 -13.41 1.98
N VAL A 101 -0.96 -14.14 3.10
CA VAL A 101 -2.18 -14.70 3.70
C VAL A 101 -3.14 -13.61 4.14
N LEU A 102 -2.64 -12.52 4.77
CA LEU A 102 -3.49 -11.39 5.16
C LEU A 102 -4.14 -10.72 3.96
N ALA A 103 -3.38 -10.45 2.90
CA ALA A 103 -3.91 -9.88 1.66
C ALA A 103 -4.94 -10.81 0.99
N ALA A 104 -4.68 -12.12 0.95
CA ALA A 104 -5.63 -13.10 0.41
C ALA A 104 -6.93 -13.18 1.24
N ARG A 105 -6.85 -12.98 2.54
CA ARG A 105 -8.04 -12.88 3.41
C ARG A 105 -8.84 -11.61 3.13
N CYS A 106 -8.17 -10.47 2.90
CA CYS A 106 -8.83 -9.22 2.49
C CYS A 106 -9.51 -9.37 1.12
N GLU A 107 -8.89 -10.08 0.17
CA GLU A 107 -9.50 -10.42 -1.12
C GLU A 107 -10.74 -11.29 -0.93
N THR A 108 -10.67 -12.30 -0.03
CA THR A 108 -11.82 -13.14 0.29
C THR A 108 -12.96 -12.34 0.93
N ALA A 109 -12.65 -11.39 1.83
CA ALA A 109 -13.61 -10.48 2.42
C ALA A 109 -14.31 -9.64 1.34
N ALA A 110 -13.55 -9.06 0.41
CA ALA A 110 -14.10 -8.31 -0.72
C ALA A 110 -15.10 -9.12 -1.54
N ARG A 111 -14.74 -10.35 -1.90
CA ARG A 111 -15.64 -11.25 -2.66
C ARG A 111 -16.91 -11.60 -1.90
N ARG A 112 -16.83 -11.82 -0.59
CA ARG A 112 -18.01 -12.08 0.25
C ARG A 112 -18.94 -10.89 0.38
N SER A 113 -18.38 -9.68 0.26
CA SER A 113 -19.15 -8.43 0.21
C SER A 113 -19.66 -8.10 -1.21
N GLY A 114 -19.59 -9.05 -2.15
CA GLY A 114 -20.12 -8.88 -3.51
C GLY A 114 -19.20 -8.14 -4.48
N LEU A 115 -17.93 -7.88 -4.12
CA LEU A 115 -17.00 -7.21 -4.99
C LEU A 115 -16.29 -8.19 -5.95
N GLU A 116 -15.97 -7.71 -7.16
CA GLU A 116 -15.23 -8.48 -8.15
C GLU A 116 -13.83 -8.85 -7.68
N PRO A 117 -13.33 -10.04 -8.04
CA PRO A 117 -11.96 -10.45 -7.73
C PRO A 117 -10.92 -9.50 -8.35
N ASP A 118 -9.87 -9.17 -7.61
CA ASP A 118 -8.68 -8.55 -8.22
C ASP A 118 -7.86 -9.64 -8.93
N LYS A 119 -7.78 -9.56 -10.25
CA LYS A 119 -7.06 -10.53 -11.10
C LYS A 119 -5.55 -10.30 -11.12
N ARG A 120 -5.07 -9.18 -10.54
CA ARG A 120 -3.65 -8.86 -10.51
C ARG A 120 -2.93 -9.67 -9.45
N LYS A 121 -1.71 -10.09 -9.77
CA LYS A 121 -0.84 -10.71 -8.77
C LYS A 121 -0.54 -9.69 -7.66
N TYR A 122 -0.79 -10.08 -6.41
CA TYR A 122 -0.44 -9.25 -5.27
C TYR A 122 1.07 -9.05 -5.16
N THR A 123 1.50 -7.80 -5.25
CA THR A 123 2.90 -7.38 -5.12
C THR A 123 2.97 -6.34 -4.00
N PRO A 124 3.34 -6.74 -2.76
CA PRO A 124 3.37 -5.82 -1.63
C PRO A 124 4.46 -4.76 -1.83
N HIS A 125 4.09 -3.50 -1.64
CA HIS A 125 4.97 -2.36 -1.80
C HIS A 125 4.46 -1.15 -1.02
N VAL A 126 5.34 -0.19 -0.78
CA VAL A 126 5.01 1.16 -0.32
C VAL A 126 5.26 2.13 -1.46
N THR A 127 4.22 2.75 -2.01
CA THR A 127 4.38 3.79 -3.03
C THR A 127 5.08 5.01 -2.42
N LEU A 128 6.20 5.41 -3.01
CA LEU A 128 6.99 6.57 -2.58
C LEU A 128 6.60 7.84 -3.34
N ALA A 129 6.36 7.72 -4.65
CA ALA A 129 5.91 8.83 -5.48
C ALA A 129 5.09 8.35 -6.69
N TYR A 130 4.19 9.22 -7.14
CA TYR A 130 3.67 9.16 -8.50
C TYR A 130 4.51 10.04 -9.42
N LEU A 131 4.75 9.55 -10.65
CA LEU A 131 5.59 10.20 -11.64
C LEU A 131 4.75 10.83 -12.76
N LYS A 132 5.06 12.09 -13.11
CA LYS A 132 4.44 12.78 -14.24
C LYS A 132 5.53 13.35 -15.12
N GLY A 133 5.79 12.67 -16.25
CA GLY A 133 6.76 13.14 -17.25
C GLY A 133 8.22 13.05 -16.80
N SER A 134 8.53 12.18 -15.81
CA SER A 134 9.91 11.93 -15.40
C SER A 134 10.72 11.27 -16.53
N ASP A 135 11.97 11.70 -16.70
CA ASP A 135 12.90 11.11 -17.65
C ASP A 135 13.17 9.62 -17.29
N PRO A 136 12.99 8.68 -18.23
CA PRO A 136 13.23 7.26 -17.97
C PRO A 136 14.67 6.95 -17.51
N ALA A 137 15.67 7.67 -18.04
CA ALA A 137 17.06 7.49 -17.64
C ALA A 137 17.27 7.92 -16.17
N ALA A 138 16.68 9.05 -15.76
CA ALA A 138 16.73 9.52 -14.37
C ALA A 138 16.04 8.54 -13.43
N VAL A 139 14.90 7.95 -13.82
CA VAL A 139 14.22 6.93 -13.00
C VAL A 139 15.09 5.68 -12.88
N THR A 140 15.72 5.24 -13.97
CA THR A 140 16.61 4.07 -13.94
C THR A 140 17.82 4.30 -13.02
N THR A 141 18.42 5.49 -13.08
CA THR A 141 19.53 5.87 -12.18
C THR A 141 19.06 5.88 -10.73
N TRP A 142 17.91 6.49 -10.45
CA TRP A 142 17.33 6.51 -9.10
C TRP A 142 17.09 5.12 -8.53
N LEU A 143 16.58 4.19 -9.37
CA LEU A 143 16.36 2.78 -8.98
C LEU A 143 17.69 2.09 -8.65
N ALA A 144 18.75 2.35 -9.42
CA ALA A 144 20.07 1.77 -9.16
C ALA A 144 20.67 2.32 -7.86
N ASP A 145 20.59 3.62 -7.63
CA ASP A 145 21.12 4.29 -6.43
C ASP A 145 20.45 3.82 -5.14
N HIS A 146 19.17 3.42 -5.22
CA HIS A 146 18.37 2.98 -4.07
C HIS A 146 18.12 1.46 -4.03
N ALA A 147 18.74 0.68 -4.92
CA ALA A 147 18.53 -0.76 -5.03
C ALA A 147 18.80 -1.52 -3.72
N LEU A 148 19.72 -1.02 -2.90
CA LEU A 148 20.08 -1.60 -1.61
C LEU A 148 19.30 -1.05 -0.42
N LEU A 149 18.18 -0.34 -0.67
CA LEU A 149 17.30 0.12 0.40
C LEU A 149 16.94 -1.06 1.31
N ARG A 150 17.13 -0.86 2.61
CA ARG A 150 16.73 -1.82 3.63
C ARG A 150 16.37 -1.09 4.91
N THR A 151 15.23 -1.46 5.50
CA THR A 151 14.77 -0.88 6.77
C THR A 151 14.96 -1.86 7.91
N GLU A 152 14.74 -1.41 9.11
CA GLU A 152 14.52 -2.25 10.27
C GLU A 152 13.25 -3.08 10.08
N VAL A 153 13.12 -4.14 10.87
CA VAL A 153 11.88 -4.95 10.96
C VAL A 153 10.85 -4.17 11.76
N PHE A 154 9.62 -4.20 11.30
CA PHE A 154 8.47 -3.68 12.04
C PHE A 154 7.32 -4.68 12.01
N SER A 155 6.53 -4.69 13.08
CA SER A 155 5.50 -5.71 13.31
C SER A 155 4.14 -5.04 13.51
N PRO A 156 3.38 -4.77 12.44
CA PRO A 156 2.03 -4.23 12.54
C PRO A 156 1.13 -5.14 13.38
N ARG A 157 0.28 -4.55 14.22
CA ARG A 157 -0.72 -5.23 15.04
C ARG A 157 -2.15 -4.86 14.63
N GLN A 158 -2.27 -4.13 13.54
CA GLN A 158 -3.55 -3.69 13.01
C GLN A 158 -3.42 -3.32 11.52
N PHE A 159 -4.53 -3.41 10.82
CA PHE A 159 -4.68 -2.77 9.52
C PHE A 159 -5.89 -1.82 9.53
N GLY A 160 -5.97 -0.92 8.56
CA GLY A 160 -7.05 0.04 8.44
C GLY A 160 -7.87 -0.16 7.17
N LEU A 161 -9.14 0.22 7.23
CA LEU A 161 -9.96 0.55 6.08
C LEU A 161 -9.85 2.06 5.87
N TYR A 162 -9.45 2.45 4.67
CA TYR A 162 -9.22 3.84 4.31
C TYR A 162 -10.15 4.25 3.17
N SER A 163 -10.67 5.47 3.24
CA SER A 163 -11.25 6.14 2.08
C SER A 163 -10.20 6.96 1.34
N SER A 164 -10.41 7.10 0.03
CA SER A 164 -9.49 7.84 -0.85
C SER A 164 -10.24 8.90 -1.64
N TRP A 165 -9.79 10.12 -1.52
CA TRP A 165 -10.32 11.27 -2.24
C TRP A 165 -9.28 11.86 -3.18
N ARG A 166 -9.68 12.17 -4.40
CA ARG A 166 -8.82 12.86 -5.35
C ARG A 166 -8.86 14.36 -5.09
N THR A 167 -7.69 14.98 -4.94
CA THR A 167 -7.52 16.42 -4.88
C THR A 167 -6.56 16.88 -5.98
N PRO A 168 -6.51 18.17 -6.31
CA PRO A 168 -5.52 18.69 -7.26
C PRO A 168 -4.08 18.38 -6.86
N GLU A 169 -3.81 18.36 -5.55
CA GLU A 169 -2.49 18.07 -4.96
C GLU A 169 -2.19 16.58 -4.86
N GLY A 170 -3.19 15.70 -5.04
CA GLY A 170 -3.04 14.25 -4.99
C GLY A 170 -4.20 13.51 -4.38
N SER A 171 -3.95 12.29 -3.90
CA SER A 171 -4.93 11.52 -3.15
C SER A 171 -4.80 11.82 -1.67
N ARG A 172 -5.92 12.13 -1.03
CA ARG A 172 -6.05 12.17 0.42
C ARG A 172 -6.66 10.86 0.91
N TYR A 173 -6.13 10.35 2.01
CA TYR A 173 -6.59 9.14 2.65
C TYR A 173 -7.15 9.47 4.03
N THR A 174 -8.32 8.92 4.34
CA THR A 174 -8.94 9.03 5.65
C THR A 174 -9.10 7.64 6.23
N LEU A 175 -8.64 7.45 7.47
CA LEU A 175 -8.82 6.19 8.19
C LEU A 175 -10.27 6.11 8.68
N GLU A 176 -11.03 5.15 8.14
CA GLU A 176 -12.43 4.95 8.47
C GLU A 176 -12.60 3.94 9.62
N ARG A 177 -11.82 2.86 9.60
CA ARG A 177 -11.87 1.78 10.61
C ARG A 177 -10.49 1.21 10.89
N VAL A 178 -10.29 0.72 12.10
CA VAL A 178 -9.08 0.01 12.55
C VAL A 178 -9.46 -1.41 12.95
N TYR A 179 -8.72 -2.38 12.45
CA TYR A 179 -8.87 -3.80 12.78
C TYR A 179 -7.59 -4.31 13.43
N ARG A 180 -7.66 -4.61 14.72
CA ARG A 180 -6.52 -5.11 15.52
C ARG A 180 -6.44 -6.64 15.47
N PHE A 181 -5.21 -7.17 15.44
CA PHE A 181 -4.92 -8.61 15.42
C PHE A 181 -3.67 -8.98 16.21
#